data_016d4cb0c3046ba002645a74db4aef08
#
_entry.id   016d4cb0c3046ba002645a74db4aef08
#
_cell.length_a   1.000
_cell.length_b   1.000
_cell.length_c   1.000
_cell.angle_alpha   90.00
_cell.angle_beta   90.00
_cell.angle_gamma   90.00
#
_symmetry.space_group_name_H-M   'P 1'
#
loop_
_entity.id
_entity.type
_entity.pdbx_description
1 polymer ?
#
loop_
_entity_poly.entity_id
_entity_poly.type
_entity_poly.pdbx_seq_one_letter_code
_entity_poly.pdbx_strand_id
1 'polypeptide(L)'
;MSGANTIINASLPVIIEVLEKTSWWRYNLRFGKRILSTKSQRELEIGELYFANVGKDQGGVININKLIKRQRGVYISGAQGWIERIVDSGETDFLFDELKTSLALCDDALSFDALLESLMALPKGIVSLPFVYDELFCLFQLRKNGAKCELYLLFSSFAPIIIGIESGQIVEAQSPYASLSAALAKALKVKAAVADTKPFFIASKNILDFKG
;
A
#
# COMPACT_ATOMS: atom_id res chain seq x y z
N MET A 1 3.05 24.48 33.61
CA MET A 1 3.64 24.23 32.26
C MET A 1 3.59 22.74 32.00
N SER A 2 2.51 22.32 31.39
CA SER A 2 2.27 20.90 31.12
C SER A 2 2.90 20.57 29.76
N GLY A 3 4.07 19.91 29.78
CA GLY A 3 4.67 19.31 28.61
C GLY A 3 3.79 18.14 28.18
N ALA A 4 2.96 18.35 27.17
CA ALA A 4 2.27 17.26 26.52
C ALA A 4 3.34 16.32 25.94
N ASN A 5 3.67 15.27 26.67
CA ASN A 5 4.29 14.09 26.14
C ASN A 5 3.30 13.54 25.10
N THR A 6 3.45 13.97 23.86
CA THR A 6 2.86 13.29 22.75
C THR A 6 3.54 11.92 22.72
N ILE A 7 2.91 10.96 23.38
CA ILE A 7 3.23 9.55 23.23
C ILE A 7 3.02 9.31 21.74
N ILE A 8 4.11 9.33 20.99
CA ILE A 8 4.14 8.80 19.64
C ILE A 8 3.69 7.37 19.85
N ASN A 9 2.48 7.06 19.44
CA ASN A 9 1.94 5.72 19.52
C ASN A 9 2.84 4.88 18.61
N ALA A 10 3.89 4.29 19.19
CA ALA A 10 4.94 3.55 18.48
C ALA A 10 4.41 2.26 17.83
N SER A 11 3.08 2.10 17.82
CA SER A 11 2.42 0.91 17.34
C SER A 11 2.16 0.88 15.85
N LEU A 12 2.11 2.01 15.16
CA LEU A 12 1.86 2.05 13.72
C LEU A 12 3.01 2.76 12.97
N PRO A 13 3.31 2.34 11.74
CA PRO A 13 4.26 3.06 10.92
C PRO A 13 3.78 4.50 10.69
N VAL A 14 4.71 5.42 10.75
CA VAL A 14 4.45 6.84 10.56
C VAL A 14 4.71 7.25 9.11
N ILE A 15 4.02 8.29 8.66
CA ILE A 15 4.28 8.86 7.34
C ILE A 15 5.30 9.99 7.50
N ILE A 16 6.34 9.93 6.71
CA ILE A 16 7.36 10.97 6.59
C ILE A 16 7.40 11.50 5.16
N GLU A 17 7.67 12.78 5.03
CA GLU A 17 7.88 13.46 3.74
C GLU A 17 9.35 13.85 3.59
N VAL A 18 9.93 13.60 2.43
CA VAL A 18 11.30 14.01 2.12
C VAL A 18 11.27 15.43 1.55
N LEU A 19 11.76 16.39 2.31
CA LEU A 19 11.70 17.80 1.89
C LEU A 19 12.86 18.16 0.97
N GLU A 20 14.09 17.78 1.36
CA GLU A 20 15.29 18.14 0.62
C GLU A 20 16.47 17.21 0.98
N LYS A 21 17.45 17.16 0.10
CA LYS A 21 18.75 16.50 0.33
C LYS A 21 19.77 17.58 0.67
N THR A 22 20.25 17.58 1.90
CA THR A 22 21.18 18.62 2.40
C THR A 22 22.65 18.29 2.20
N SER A 23 22.98 16.98 2.08
CA SER A 23 24.32 16.51 1.72
C SER A 23 24.27 15.07 1.22
N TRP A 24 25.42 14.44 0.90
CA TRP A 24 25.52 13.14 0.23
C TRP A 24 24.63 12.03 0.82
N TRP A 25 24.34 11.93 2.06
CA TRP A 25 23.45 10.96 2.66
C TRP A 25 22.53 11.61 3.72
N ARG A 26 22.34 12.91 3.64
CA ARG A 26 21.57 13.64 4.63
C ARG A 26 20.35 14.29 4.01
N TYR A 27 19.23 14.10 4.67
CA TYR A 27 17.91 14.58 4.22
C TYR A 27 17.21 15.31 5.36
N ASN A 28 16.45 16.34 5.02
CA ASN A 28 15.46 16.92 5.88
C ASN A 28 14.13 16.23 5.64
N LEU A 29 13.60 15.61 6.68
CA LEU A 29 12.35 14.84 6.65
C LEU A 29 11.31 15.56 7.50
N ARG A 30 10.08 15.72 6.97
CA ARG A 30 8.92 16.19 7.73
C ARG A 30 8.24 15.02 8.41
N PHE A 31 8.05 15.16 9.71
CA PHE A 31 7.36 14.22 10.57
C PHE A 31 6.27 14.98 11.34
N GLY A 32 5.01 14.86 10.92
CA GLY A 32 3.94 15.70 11.43
C GLY A 32 4.28 17.20 11.27
N LYS A 33 4.37 17.91 12.39
CA LYS A 33 4.73 19.34 12.41
C LYS A 33 6.24 19.59 12.57
N ARG A 34 7.07 18.56 12.65
CA ARG A 34 8.52 18.70 12.90
C ARG A 34 9.32 18.36 11.66
N ILE A 35 10.45 19.04 11.51
CA ILE A 35 11.47 18.71 10.50
C ILE A 35 12.67 18.14 11.24
N LEU A 36 13.14 16.99 10.78
CA LEU A 36 14.28 16.27 11.33
C LEU A 36 15.34 16.11 10.25
N SER A 37 16.58 16.50 10.57
CA SER A 37 17.72 16.18 9.72
C SER A 37 18.24 14.77 10.07
N THR A 38 18.32 13.90 9.09
CA THR A 38 18.73 12.50 9.30
C THR A 38 19.67 12.01 8.21
N LYS A 39 20.45 10.99 8.53
CA LYS A 39 21.23 10.25 7.53
C LYS A 39 20.40 9.07 7.02
N SER A 40 20.38 8.83 5.72
CA SER A 40 19.80 7.66 5.10
C SER A 40 20.89 6.82 4.43
N GLN A 41 20.80 5.50 4.58
CA GLN A 41 21.67 4.56 3.84
C GLN A 41 21.11 4.26 2.43
N ARG A 42 19.94 4.79 2.10
CA ARG A 42 19.30 4.66 0.79
C ARG A 42 19.04 6.04 0.23
N GLU A 43 19.06 6.14 -1.07
CA GLU A 43 18.60 7.34 -1.75
C GLU A 43 17.09 7.50 -1.56
N LEU A 44 16.68 8.71 -1.17
CA LEU A 44 15.28 9.08 -0.98
C LEU A 44 14.91 10.10 -2.04
N GLU A 45 13.72 9.99 -2.58
CA GLU A 45 13.19 10.91 -3.58
C GLU A 45 12.57 12.13 -2.89
N ILE A 46 12.99 13.31 -3.30
CA ILE A 46 12.49 14.59 -2.74
C ILE A 46 11.02 14.78 -3.13
N GLY A 47 10.21 15.23 -2.19
CA GLY A 47 8.77 15.43 -2.36
C GLY A 47 7.93 14.16 -2.16
N GLU A 48 8.57 12.99 -1.99
CA GLU A 48 7.86 11.74 -1.81
C GLU A 48 7.59 11.42 -0.34
N LEU A 49 6.51 10.66 -0.13
CA LEU A 49 6.07 10.17 1.17
C LEU A 49 6.53 8.73 1.39
N TYR A 50 6.93 8.43 2.61
CA TYR A 50 7.35 7.09 3.01
C TYR A 50 6.66 6.67 4.29
N PHE A 51 6.29 5.39 4.38
CA PHE A 51 6.02 4.76 5.66
C PHE A 51 7.35 4.46 6.35
N ALA A 52 7.41 4.66 7.65
CA ALA A 52 8.62 4.46 8.43
C ALA A 52 8.32 3.95 9.84
N ASN A 53 9.21 3.14 10.36
CA ASN A 53 9.27 2.84 11.80
C ASN A 53 10.18 3.86 12.46
N VAL A 54 9.67 4.54 13.48
CA VAL A 54 10.44 5.50 14.27
C VAL A 54 10.68 4.93 15.67
N GLY A 55 11.93 4.78 16.04
CA GLY A 55 12.34 4.34 17.35
C GLY A 55 13.28 5.36 17.99
N LYS A 56 13.48 5.25 19.30
CA LYS A 56 14.56 5.93 20.03
C LYS A 56 15.54 4.88 20.52
N ASP A 57 16.83 5.13 20.35
CA ASP A 57 17.85 4.34 21.00
C ASP A 57 18.03 4.74 22.47
N GLN A 58 18.91 4.03 23.20
CA GLN A 58 19.21 4.29 24.60
C GLN A 58 19.83 5.69 24.84
N GLY A 59 20.39 6.31 23.82
CA GLY A 59 20.94 7.68 23.83
C GLY A 59 19.90 8.76 23.48
N GLY A 60 18.64 8.37 23.23
CA GLY A 60 17.58 9.32 22.84
C GLY A 60 17.63 9.74 21.38
N VAL A 61 18.53 9.18 20.58
CA VAL A 61 18.63 9.44 19.15
C VAL A 61 17.44 8.80 18.41
N ILE A 62 16.80 9.55 17.54
CA ILE A 62 15.69 9.06 16.75
C ILE A 62 16.23 8.23 15.59
N ASN A 63 15.87 6.96 15.56
CA ASN A 63 16.17 6.04 14.47
C ASN A 63 14.94 5.85 13.59
N ILE A 64 15.11 6.00 12.28
CA ILE A 64 14.07 5.79 11.28
C ILE A 64 14.46 4.54 10.48
N ASN A 65 13.62 3.52 10.56
CA ASN A 65 13.88 2.23 9.95
C ASN A 65 12.74 1.82 9.02
N LYS A 66 13.05 0.86 8.11
CA LYS A 66 12.07 0.24 7.20
C LYS A 66 11.26 1.27 6.40
N LEU A 67 11.96 2.10 5.64
CA LEU A 67 11.32 3.05 4.74
C LEU A 67 10.68 2.31 3.57
N ILE A 68 9.37 2.48 3.40
CA ILE A 68 8.60 1.98 2.26
C ILE A 68 7.97 3.18 1.58
N LYS A 69 8.31 3.41 0.31
CA LYS A 69 7.74 4.51 -0.46
C LYS A 69 6.22 4.35 -0.53
N ARG A 70 5.50 5.42 -0.20
CA ARG A 70 4.04 5.46 -0.35
C ARG A 70 3.73 5.52 -1.84
N GLN A 71 2.97 4.56 -2.31
CA GLN A 71 2.54 4.55 -3.69
C GLN A 71 1.50 5.67 -3.91
N ARG A 72 1.66 6.36 -5.02
CA ARG A 72 0.64 7.22 -5.61
C ARG A 72 0.24 6.56 -6.91
N GLY A 73 -1.00 6.64 -7.26
CA GLY A 73 -1.48 6.04 -8.50
C GLY A 73 -2.79 6.67 -8.97
N VAL A 74 -3.16 6.33 -10.16
CA VAL A 74 -4.47 6.63 -10.70
C VAL A 74 -5.42 5.54 -10.23
N TYR A 75 -6.62 5.92 -9.88
CA TYR A 75 -7.65 5.00 -9.41
C TYR A 75 -8.73 4.82 -10.48
N ILE A 76 -9.45 3.72 -10.38
CA ILE A 76 -10.58 3.40 -11.25
C ILE A 76 -11.85 3.90 -10.55
N SER A 77 -12.58 4.77 -11.24
CA SER A 77 -13.91 5.19 -10.79
C SER A 77 -14.84 3.98 -10.74
N GLY A 78 -15.55 3.80 -9.61
CA GLY A 78 -16.42 2.64 -9.40
C GLY A 78 -15.74 1.38 -8.86
N ALA A 79 -14.40 1.31 -8.80
CA ALA A 79 -13.68 0.14 -8.30
C ALA A 79 -14.09 -0.26 -6.88
N GLN A 80 -14.46 0.70 -6.02
CA GLN A 80 -14.95 0.41 -4.68
C GLN A 80 -16.21 -0.47 -4.72
N GLY A 81 -17.18 -0.15 -5.57
CA GLY A 81 -18.38 -0.96 -5.71
C GLY A 81 -18.11 -2.38 -6.24
N TRP A 82 -17.10 -2.53 -7.13
CA TRP A 82 -16.65 -3.85 -7.56
C TRP A 82 -15.99 -4.63 -6.43
N ILE A 83 -15.18 -3.98 -5.60
CA ILE A 83 -14.57 -4.60 -4.41
C ILE A 83 -15.65 -5.06 -3.43
N GLU A 84 -16.65 -4.23 -3.15
CA GLU A 84 -17.79 -4.57 -2.28
C GLU A 84 -18.51 -5.82 -2.83
N ARG A 85 -18.81 -5.85 -4.13
CA ARG A 85 -19.43 -7.01 -4.77
C ARG A 85 -18.56 -8.28 -4.65
N ILE A 86 -17.24 -8.18 -4.83
CA ILE A 86 -16.33 -9.32 -4.66
C ILE A 86 -16.36 -9.83 -3.21
N VAL A 87 -16.33 -8.93 -2.24
CA VAL A 87 -16.34 -9.28 -0.82
C VAL A 87 -17.65 -9.96 -0.42
N ASP A 88 -18.78 -9.49 -0.95
CA ASP A 88 -20.11 -10.00 -0.60
C ASP A 88 -20.42 -11.34 -1.30
N SER A 89 -20.06 -11.49 -2.58
CA SER A 89 -20.41 -12.69 -3.36
C SER A 89 -19.27 -13.71 -3.49
N GLY A 90 -18.02 -13.29 -3.35
CA GLY A 90 -16.85 -14.09 -3.66
C GLY A 90 -16.61 -14.29 -5.18
N GLU A 91 -17.43 -13.66 -6.03
CA GLU A 91 -17.36 -13.78 -7.49
C GLU A 91 -16.49 -12.69 -8.10
N THR A 92 -15.74 -13.06 -9.12
CA THR A 92 -14.85 -12.13 -9.86
C THR A 92 -15.08 -12.11 -11.36
N ASP A 93 -15.92 -13.00 -11.88
CA ASP A 93 -16.10 -13.20 -13.33
C ASP A 93 -16.67 -11.98 -14.04
N PHE A 94 -17.49 -11.19 -13.34
CA PHE A 94 -18.07 -9.96 -13.87
C PHE A 94 -17.03 -8.88 -14.18
N LEU A 95 -15.84 -8.94 -13.55
CA LEU A 95 -14.82 -7.87 -13.67
C LEU A 95 -14.31 -7.70 -15.09
N PHE A 96 -14.23 -8.77 -15.87
CA PHE A 96 -13.75 -8.67 -17.24
C PHE A 96 -14.67 -7.75 -18.08
N ASP A 97 -15.99 -7.94 -17.98
CA ASP A 97 -16.96 -7.13 -18.72
C ASP A 97 -17.04 -5.70 -18.19
N GLU A 98 -16.97 -5.50 -16.89
CA GLU A 98 -16.93 -4.17 -16.27
C GLU A 98 -15.70 -3.38 -16.69
N LEU A 99 -14.52 -3.99 -16.62
CA LEU A 99 -13.26 -3.34 -17.04
C LEU A 99 -13.26 -3.04 -18.54
N LYS A 100 -13.73 -3.97 -19.37
CA LYS A 100 -13.87 -3.77 -20.83
C LYS A 100 -14.81 -2.61 -21.16
N THR A 101 -15.95 -2.56 -20.49
CA THR A 101 -16.94 -1.48 -20.68
C THR A 101 -16.35 -0.14 -20.27
N SER A 102 -15.70 -0.10 -19.11
CA SER A 102 -15.05 1.11 -18.59
C SER A 102 -13.92 1.60 -19.49
N LEU A 103 -13.10 0.68 -20.06
CA LEU A 103 -12.07 1.02 -21.05
C LEU A 103 -12.68 1.63 -22.32
N ALA A 104 -13.79 1.08 -22.82
CA ALA A 104 -14.45 1.59 -24.02
C ALA A 104 -15.05 2.99 -23.84
N LEU A 105 -15.35 3.38 -22.62
CA LEU A 105 -15.94 4.69 -22.28
C LEU A 105 -14.90 5.68 -21.72
N CYS A 106 -13.65 5.24 -21.54
CA CYS A 106 -12.60 6.06 -20.94
C CYS A 106 -12.05 7.08 -21.94
N ASP A 107 -12.06 8.34 -21.57
CA ASP A 107 -11.54 9.47 -22.35
C ASP A 107 -10.23 10.06 -21.78
N ASP A 108 -9.82 9.58 -20.61
CA ASP A 108 -8.61 10.03 -19.90
C ASP A 108 -7.51 8.97 -19.93
N ALA A 109 -6.33 9.36 -20.44
CA ALA A 109 -5.20 8.44 -20.64
C ALA A 109 -4.72 7.77 -19.35
N LEU A 110 -4.73 8.47 -18.23
CA LEU A 110 -4.25 7.91 -16.97
C LEU A 110 -5.23 6.86 -16.42
N SER A 111 -6.52 7.15 -16.47
CA SER A 111 -7.56 6.19 -16.10
C SER A 111 -7.58 5.00 -17.05
N PHE A 112 -7.35 5.22 -18.35
CA PHE A 112 -7.20 4.15 -19.33
C PHE A 112 -6.05 3.19 -18.97
N ASP A 113 -4.88 3.72 -18.61
CA ASP A 113 -3.74 2.90 -18.20
C ASP A 113 -4.08 2.07 -16.94
N ALA A 114 -4.73 2.66 -15.95
CA ALA A 114 -5.12 1.96 -14.73
C ALA A 114 -6.13 0.82 -15.01
N LEU A 115 -7.10 1.06 -15.88
CA LEU A 115 -8.07 0.05 -16.33
C LEU A 115 -7.39 -1.08 -17.11
N LEU A 116 -6.49 -0.71 -18.03
CA LEU A 116 -5.73 -1.67 -18.83
C LEU A 116 -4.83 -2.55 -17.94
N GLU A 117 -4.12 -1.96 -16.97
CA GLU A 117 -3.31 -2.70 -16.01
C GLU A 117 -4.16 -3.69 -15.21
N SER A 118 -5.36 -3.28 -14.78
CA SER A 118 -6.28 -4.15 -14.06
C SER A 118 -6.78 -5.31 -14.96
N LEU A 119 -7.11 -5.03 -16.21
CA LEU A 119 -7.49 -6.05 -17.18
C LEU A 119 -6.35 -7.05 -17.45
N MET A 120 -5.11 -6.57 -17.54
CA MET A 120 -3.93 -7.41 -17.76
C MET A 120 -3.56 -8.30 -16.57
N ALA A 121 -4.02 -8.00 -15.37
CA ALA A 121 -3.83 -8.83 -14.20
C ALA A 121 -4.74 -10.07 -14.21
N LEU A 122 -5.95 -9.98 -14.78
CA LEU A 122 -6.94 -11.07 -14.77
C LEU A 122 -6.45 -12.38 -15.40
N PRO A 123 -5.79 -12.41 -16.58
CA PRO A 123 -5.25 -13.65 -17.15
C PRO A 123 -4.18 -14.31 -16.29
N LYS A 124 -3.58 -13.57 -15.34
CA LYS A 124 -2.62 -14.11 -14.36
C LYS A 124 -3.30 -14.65 -13.09
N GLY A 125 -4.62 -14.68 -13.07
CA GLY A 125 -5.41 -15.07 -11.92
C GLY A 125 -5.39 -14.06 -10.77
N ILE A 126 -5.10 -12.79 -11.10
CA ILE A 126 -5.01 -11.71 -10.11
C ILE A 126 -6.07 -10.66 -10.44
N VAL A 127 -6.92 -10.36 -9.48
CA VAL A 127 -7.74 -9.15 -9.48
C VAL A 127 -6.87 -8.03 -8.94
N SER A 128 -6.77 -6.92 -9.67
CA SER A 128 -5.98 -5.75 -9.24
C SER A 128 -6.81 -4.50 -9.49
N LEU A 129 -7.25 -3.86 -8.40
CA LEU A 129 -8.17 -2.72 -8.45
C LEU A 129 -7.60 -1.56 -7.63
N PRO A 130 -7.02 -0.54 -8.28
CA PRO A 130 -6.70 0.72 -7.63
C PRO A 130 -7.99 1.51 -7.39
N PHE A 131 -8.17 2.01 -6.18
CA PHE A 131 -9.36 2.75 -5.76
C PHE A 131 -9.00 3.90 -4.83
N VAL A 132 -9.99 4.74 -4.51
CA VAL A 132 -9.86 5.82 -3.52
C VAL A 132 -10.73 5.48 -2.32
N TYR A 133 -10.16 5.63 -1.13
CA TYR A 133 -10.86 5.56 0.14
C TYR A 133 -10.41 6.73 1.02
N ASP A 134 -11.35 7.51 1.52
CA ASP A 134 -11.08 8.71 2.33
C ASP A 134 -10.06 9.66 1.65
N GLU A 135 -10.32 9.98 0.37
CA GLU A 135 -9.47 10.82 -0.50
C GLU A 135 -8.03 10.29 -0.70
N LEU A 136 -7.76 9.07 -0.28
CA LEU A 136 -6.44 8.47 -0.36
C LEU A 136 -6.42 7.33 -1.37
N PHE A 137 -5.32 7.25 -2.14
CA PHE A 137 -5.08 6.14 -3.05
C PHE A 137 -4.94 4.84 -2.27
N CYS A 138 -5.62 3.82 -2.74
CA CYS A 138 -5.61 2.46 -2.22
C CYS A 138 -5.43 1.46 -3.36
N LEU A 139 -4.90 0.28 -3.04
CA LEU A 139 -4.78 -0.82 -3.99
C LEU A 139 -5.29 -2.10 -3.35
N PHE A 140 -6.26 -2.73 -4.01
CA PHE A 140 -6.79 -4.04 -3.69
C PHE A 140 -6.25 -5.03 -4.71
N GLN A 141 -5.61 -6.12 -4.26
CA GLN A 141 -5.28 -7.24 -5.14
C GLN A 141 -5.66 -8.56 -4.48
N LEU A 142 -6.37 -9.39 -5.22
CA LEU A 142 -6.81 -10.71 -4.79
C LEU A 142 -6.24 -11.76 -5.73
N ARG A 143 -5.70 -12.85 -5.19
CA ARG A 143 -5.29 -14.03 -5.95
C ARG A 143 -5.68 -15.32 -5.25
N LYS A 144 -5.91 -16.37 -6.04
CA LYS A 144 -6.04 -17.73 -5.50
C LYS A 144 -4.66 -18.39 -5.39
N ASN A 145 -4.40 -19.04 -4.27
CA ASN A 145 -3.19 -19.82 -4.02
C ASN A 145 -3.60 -21.18 -3.45
N GLY A 146 -3.88 -22.14 -4.33
CA GLY A 146 -4.49 -23.42 -3.97
C GLY A 146 -5.91 -23.26 -3.42
N ALA A 147 -6.16 -23.78 -2.22
CA ALA A 147 -7.44 -23.64 -1.51
C ALA A 147 -7.58 -22.29 -0.77
N LYS A 148 -6.54 -21.49 -0.77
CA LYS A 148 -6.44 -20.23 -0.07
C LYS A 148 -6.59 -19.05 -1.03
N CYS A 149 -7.27 -18.01 -0.61
CA CYS A 149 -7.22 -16.70 -1.25
C CYS A 149 -6.25 -15.80 -0.48
N GLU A 150 -5.44 -15.06 -1.20
CA GLU A 150 -4.56 -14.05 -0.62
C GLU A 150 -4.99 -12.68 -1.09
N LEU A 151 -5.16 -11.78 -0.14
CA LEU A 151 -5.57 -10.40 -0.35
C LEU A 151 -4.42 -9.47 0.01
N TYR A 152 -3.90 -8.74 -0.97
CA TYR A 152 -3.00 -7.63 -0.75
C TYR A 152 -3.81 -6.34 -0.67
N LEU A 153 -3.60 -5.59 0.40
CA LEU A 153 -4.23 -4.28 0.61
C LEU A 153 -3.16 -3.24 0.89
N LEU A 154 -3.20 -2.18 0.11
CA LEU A 154 -2.49 -0.94 0.38
C LEU A 154 -3.52 0.14 0.66
N PHE A 155 -3.52 0.66 1.87
CA PHE A 155 -4.20 1.91 2.19
C PHE A 155 -3.16 3.02 2.33
N SER A 156 -3.46 4.20 1.85
CA SER A 156 -2.53 5.33 1.98
C SER A 156 -2.26 5.75 3.42
N SER A 157 -3.11 5.32 4.37
CA SER A 157 -2.93 5.53 5.81
C SER A 157 -2.17 4.40 6.51
N PHE A 158 -2.07 3.22 5.89
CA PHE A 158 -1.37 2.04 6.43
C PHE A 158 -0.31 1.56 5.46
N ALA A 159 0.75 0.97 6.00
CA ALA A 159 1.65 0.17 5.19
C ALA A 159 0.91 -1.02 4.57
N PRO A 160 1.41 -1.57 3.46
CA PRO A 160 0.78 -2.70 2.80
C PRO A 160 0.66 -3.91 3.73
N ILE A 161 -0.45 -4.63 3.61
CA ILE A 161 -0.73 -5.87 4.33
C ILE A 161 -1.11 -6.97 3.36
N ILE A 162 -0.84 -8.22 3.75
CA ILE A 162 -1.36 -9.41 3.06
C ILE A 162 -2.22 -10.17 4.07
N ILE A 163 -3.40 -10.57 3.65
CA ILE A 163 -4.37 -11.35 4.43
C ILE A 163 -4.60 -12.67 3.73
N GLY A 164 -4.43 -13.77 4.44
CA GLY A 164 -4.79 -15.11 3.96
C GLY A 164 -6.22 -15.46 4.39
N ILE A 165 -7.01 -15.96 3.44
CA ILE A 165 -8.41 -16.30 3.61
C ILE A 165 -8.60 -17.76 3.17
N GLU A 166 -9.16 -18.61 4.03
CA GLU A 166 -9.54 -19.99 3.75
C GLU A 166 -10.99 -20.22 4.15
N SER A 167 -11.79 -20.81 3.27
CA SER A 167 -13.21 -21.07 3.50
C SER A 167 -13.98 -19.84 4.01
N GLY A 168 -13.68 -18.66 3.46
CA GLY A 168 -14.33 -17.40 3.83
C GLY A 168 -13.88 -16.81 5.18
N GLN A 169 -12.90 -17.43 5.84
CA GLN A 169 -12.37 -16.94 7.11
C GLN A 169 -10.93 -16.43 6.97
N ILE A 170 -10.61 -15.34 7.66
CA ILE A 170 -9.25 -14.85 7.74
C ILE A 170 -8.47 -15.80 8.65
N VAL A 171 -7.38 -16.37 8.13
CA VAL A 171 -6.54 -17.34 8.85
C VAL A 171 -5.16 -16.78 9.22
N GLU A 172 -4.67 -15.82 8.47
CA GLU A 172 -3.39 -15.18 8.76
C GLU A 172 -3.33 -13.75 8.21
N ALA A 173 -2.37 -12.98 8.74
CA ALA A 173 -2.06 -11.65 8.24
C ALA A 173 -0.54 -11.43 8.21
N GLN A 174 -0.07 -10.56 7.32
CA GLN A 174 1.33 -10.21 7.20
C GLN A 174 1.47 -8.70 7.00
N SER A 175 2.51 -8.14 7.56
CA SER A 175 2.87 -6.72 7.37
C SER A 175 4.39 -6.58 7.47
N PRO A 176 5.00 -5.59 6.81
CA PRO A 176 6.42 -5.33 6.94
C PRO A 176 6.81 -4.77 8.32
N TYR A 177 5.84 -4.34 9.14
CA TYR A 177 6.08 -3.69 10.43
C TYR A 177 5.56 -4.54 11.59
N ALA A 178 6.42 -4.80 12.58
CA ALA A 178 6.07 -5.61 13.76
C ALA A 178 4.88 -5.04 14.54
N SER A 179 4.83 -3.71 14.65
CA SER A 179 3.74 -3.02 15.33
C SER A 179 2.39 -3.19 14.62
N LEU A 180 2.39 -3.10 13.28
CA LEU A 180 1.18 -3.32 12.50
C LEU A 180 0.77 -4.80 12.53
N SER A 181 1.73 -5.74 12.45
CA SER A 181 1.45 -7.17 12.61
C SER A 181 0.82 -7.48 13.98
N ALA A 182 1.33 -6.89 15.05
CA ALA A 182 0.75 -7.06 16.39
C ALA A 182 -0.68 -6.48 16.47
N ALA A 183 -0.92 -5.32 15.86
CA ALA A 183 -2.27 -4.74 15.79
C ALA A 183 -3.24 -5.61 14.99
N LEU A 184 -2.80 -6.15 13.84
CA LEU A 184 -3.59 -7.07 13.03
C LEU A 184 -3.91 -8.37 13.77
N ALA A 185 -2.93 -8.98 14.44
CA ALA A 185 -3.13 -10.19 15.24
C ALA A 185 -4.21 -9.99 16.30
N LYS A 186 -4.19 -8.84 16.98
CA LYS A 186 -5.19 -8.48 18.01
C LYS A 186 -6.56 -8.21 17.41
N ALA A 187 -6.63 -7.42 16.32
CA ALA A 187 -7.89 -7.02 15.72
C ALA A 187 -8.61 -8.17 15.02
N LEU A 188 -7.87 -8.98 14.27
CA LEU A 188 -8.41 -10.08 13.47
C LEU A 188 -8.45 -11.41 14.24
N LYS A 189 -7.79 -11.51 15.40
CA LYS A 189 -7.65 -12.73 16.22
C LYS A 189 -7.01 -13.90 15.46
N VAL A 190 -6.05 -13.60 14.60
CA VAL A 190 -5.32 -14.57 13.78
C VAL A 190 -3.81 -14.45 14.01
N LYS A 191 -3.05 -15.41 13.48
CA LYS A 191 -1.59 -15.29 13.44
C LYS A 191 -1.20 -14.16 12.49
N ALA A 192 -0.35 -13.25 12.96
CA ALA A 192 0.22 -12.21 12.11
C ALA A 192 1.75 -12.28 12.14
N ALA A 193 2.36 -12.20 10.95
CA ALA A 193 3.80 -12.30 10.78
C ALA A 193 4.38 -10.98 10.26
N VAL A 194 5.66 -10.75 10.57
CA VAL A 194 6.44 -9.69 9.95
C VAL A 194 7.07 -10.25 8.68
N ALA A 195 6.64 -9.76 7.52
CA ALA A 195 7.13 -10.18 6.23
C ALA A 195 7.21 -9.00 5.27
N ASP A 196 8.03 -9.13 4.23
CA ASP A 196 8.06 -8.17 3.11
C ASP A 196 6.78 -8.36 2.27
N THR A 197 5.92 -7.35 2.28
CA THR A 197 4.64 -7.39 1.56
C THR A 197 4.78 -6.65 0.24
N LYS A 198 4.72 -7.39 -0.86
CA LYS A 198 4.77 -6.85 -2.22
C LYS A 198 3.44 -7.07 -2.93
N PRO A 199 3.05 -6.15 -3.84
CA PRO A 199 1.91 -6.40 -4.71
C PRO A 199 2.07 -7.72 -5.49
N PHE A 200 0.97 -8.42 -5.72
CA PHE A 200 0.96 -9.65 -6.52
C PHE A 200 1.15 -9.38 -8.01
N PHE A 201 0.74 -8.20 -8.43
CA PHE A 201 0.87 -7.71 -9.79
C PHE A 201 1.39 -6.28 -9.81
N ILE A 202 2.39 -6.05 -10.64
CA ILE A 202 2.89 -4.73 -11.01
C ILE A 202 2.98 -4.74 -12.53
N ALA A 203 2.32 -3.80 -13.19
CA ALA A 203 2.47 -3.64 -14.63
C ALA A 203 3.91 -3.22 -14.96
N SER A 204 4.50 -3.83 -15.96
CA SER A 204 5.79 -3.37 -16.47
C SER A 204 5.55 -2.08 -17.25
N LYS A 205 6.29 -1.03 -16.93
CA LYS A 205 6.19 0.29 -17.58
C LYS A 205 6.46 0.27 -19.10
N ASN A 206 6.87 -0.86 -19.66
CA ASN A 206 7.31 -0.99 -21.07
C ASN A 206 6.25 -1.60 -21.99
N ILE A 207 4.97 -1.68 -21.59
CA ILE A 207 3.95 -2.36 -22.41
C ILE A 207 3.54 -1.52 -23.60
N LEU A 208 3.76 -0.21 -23.60
CA LEU A 208 3.39 0.71 -24.69
C LEU A 208 4.57 1.49 -25.29
N ASP A 209 5.80 1.01 -25.12
CA ASP A 209 6.93 1.58 -25.87
C ASP A 209 6.93 1.04 -27.33
N PHE A 210 5.85 1.30 -28.03
CA PHE A 210 5.81 1.20 -29.48
C PHE A 210 6.63 2.37 -30.02
N LYS A 211 7.92 2.16 -30.21
CA LYS A 211 8.67 3.00 -31.15
C LYS A 211 8.13 2.69 -32.54
N GLY A 212 7.21 3.53 -32.98
CA GLY A 212 6.90 3.69 -34.40
C GLY A 212 8.06 4.36 -35.12
#